data_8fe35870f78cda62d3718ce4bd94af50
#
_entry.id   8fe35870f78cda62d3718ce4bd94af50
#
_cell.length_a   1.000
_cell.length_b   1.000
_cell.length_c   1.000
_cell.angle_alpha   90.00
_cell.angle_beta   90.00
_cell.angle_gamma   90.00
#
_symmetry.space_group_name_H-M   'P 1'
#
loop_
_entity.id
_entity.type
_entity.pdbx_description
1 polymer ?
#
loop_
_entity_poly.entity_id
_entity_poly.type
_entity_poly.pdbx_seq_one_letter_code
_entity_poly.pdbx_strand_id
1 'polypeptide(L)'
;LQNRYIVGAGIDTNGESTRYISHDKQTGDIVIICEFLPIGLFSREEGTTEVRINYENRLVYNKLKDDFLNYYRILSELRELSALMNVHNIFEENNTVYVVEENEDLIPFEEYVERSNGHLEWDIARPLFMPVISALEALHKRGVGHYAIAPKNMYITASGKIKISGFASENERKRGTPLKSQLFSGAAAPEQYDDNFPLDDITDIYGFCATLFYALTGHMPKSAVERRKDSRLLMSTTTVKRLPPHVVSALANGLQVERENRITDFDELRSQLSVAHTAKAIQDEISRTASMNLTKSERTRKTSNGMSHASIIIIAAAITVLVLGI
;
A
#
# COMPACT_ATOMS: atom_id res chain seq x y z
N LEU A 1 -32.39 5.74 -4.44
CA LEU A 1 -32.06 4.36 -4.70
C LEU A 1 -32.78 3.46 -3.70
N GLN A 2 -33.33 2.34 -4.16
CA GLN A 2 -34.12 1.36 -3.34
C GLN A 2 -35.20 2.00 -2.44
N ASN A 3 -35.75 3.16 -2.80
CA ASN A 3 -36.63 3.96 -1.94
C ASN A 3 -36.06 4.28 -0.53
N ARG A 4 -34.80 3.96 -0.29
CA ARG A 4 -34.07 4.10 0.98
C ARG A 4 -33.04 5.20 0.94
N TYR A 5 -32.20 5.26 -0.08
CA TYR A 5 -31.07 6.18 -0.13
C TYR A 5 -31.37 7.42 -0.96
N ILE A 6 -31.04 8.59 -0.42
CA ILE A 6 -31.03 9.87 -1.14
C ILE A 6 -29.58 10.16 -1.50
N VAL A 7 -29.27 10.15 -2.80
CA VAL A 7 -27.94 10.47 -3.32
C VAL A 7 -27.75 11.98 -3.35
N GLY A 8 -26.67 12.46 -2.76
CA GLY A 8 -26.31 13.87 -2.73
C GLY A 8 -25.20 14.21 -3.72
N ALA A 9 -24.29 15.11 -3.31
CA ALA A 9 -23.22 15.57 -4.16
C ALA A 9 -22.13 14.49 -4.37
N GLY A 10 -21.55 14.48 -5.58
CA GLY A 10 -20.35 13.68 -5.87
C GLY A 10 -19.15 14.21 -5.08
N ILE A 11 -18.38 13.28 -4.51
CA ILE A 11 -17.18 13.57 -3.73
C ILE A 11 -15.95 13.43 -4.62
N ASP A 12 -15.79 12.28 -5.25
CA ASP A 12 -14.65 11.94 -6.09
C ASP A 12 -15.00 10.84 -7.11
N THR A 13 -14.06 10.60 -8.03
CA THR A 13 -14.09 9.46 -8.95
C THR A 13 -12.68 8.93 -9.14
N ASN A 14 -12.56 7.61 -9.23
CA ASN A 14 -11.29 6.94 -9.51
C ASN A 14 -11.17 6.41 -10.95
N GLY A 15 -12.19 6.62 -11.78
CA GLY A 15 -12.23 6.13 -13.17
C GLY A 15 -13.03 4.85 -13.36
N GLU A 16 -13.18 4.02 -12.33
CA GLU A 16 -14.05 2.83 -12.30
C GLU A 16 -15.39 3.15 -11.64
N SER A 17 -15.38 4.03 -10.65
CA SER A 17 -16.56 4.37 -9.84
C SER A 17 -16.59 5.85 -9.44
N THR A 18 -17.78 6.33 -9.07
CA THR A 18 -17.99 7.66 -8.51
C THR A 18 -18.61 7.54 -7.12
N ARG A 19 -18.08 8.31 -6.16
CA ARG A 19 -18.55 8.32 -4.78
C ARG A 19 -19.39 9.56 -4.50
N TYR A 20 -20.46 9.35 -3.72
CA TYR A 20 -21.43 10.39 -3.38
C TYR A 20 -21.66 10.41 -1.87
N ILE A 21 -21.73 11.63 -1.29
CA ILE A 21 -22.32 11.77 0.04
C ILE A 21 -23.82 11.49 -0.06
N SER A 22 -24.38 10.68 0.83
CA SER A 22 -25.75 10.21 0.70
C SER A 22 -26.41 10.07 2.08
N HIS A 23 -27.74 10.01 2.10
CA HIS A 23 -28.50 9.86 3.33
C HIS A 23 -29.32 8.59 3.28
N ASP A 24 -29.20 7.76 4.31
CA ASP A 24 -30.03 6.58 4.53
C ASP A 24 -31.30 6.96 5.31
N LYS A 25 -32.45 6.97 4.64
CA LYS A 25 -33.74 7.32 5.26
C LYS A 25 -34.19 6.33 6.33
N GLN A 26 -33.67 5.12 6.33
CA GLN A 26 -34.07 4.08 7.27
C GLN A 26 -33.37 4.23 8.63
N THR A 27 -32.07 4.57 8.60
CA THR A 27 -31.28 4.75 9.83
C THR A 27 -31.17 6.21 10.25
N GLY A 28 -31.31 7.15 9.30
CA GLY A 28 -31.07 8.57 9.51
C GLY A 28 -29.60 8.97 9.33
N ASP A 29 -28.73 8.02 8.99
CA ASP A 29 -27.28 8.25 8.90
C ASP A 29 -26.87 8.85 7.56
N ILE A 30 -25.74 9.53 7.59
CA ILE A 30 -25.01 9.87 6.38
C ILE A 30 -24.12 8.67 6.01
N VAL A 31 -24.19 8.27 4.74
CA VAL A 31 -23.42 7.15 4.17
C VAL A 31 -22.71 7.61 2.91
N ILE A 32 -21.70 6.86 2.48
CA ILE A 32 -21.08 7.03 1.18
C ILE A 32 -21.68 6.00 0.22
N ILE A 33 -22.15 6.45 -0.93
CA ILE A 33 -22.55 5.55 -2.02
C ILE A 33 -21.49 5.58 -3.11
N CYS A 34 -20.92 4.43 -3.41
CA CYS A 34 -20.01 4.20 -4.51
C CYS A 34 -20.80 3.59 -5.67
N GLU A 35 -20.90 4.28 -6.80
CA GLU A 35 -21.59 3.84 -8.02
C GLU A 35 -20.58 3.39 -9.05
N PHE A 36 -20.72 2.18 -9.60
CA PHE A 36 -19.87 1.68 -10.68
C PHE A 36 -20.16 2.44 -11.96
N LEU A 37 -19.21 3.27 -12.40
CA LEU A 37 -19.29 4.13 -13.59
C LEU A 37 -17.96 4.19 -14.33
N PRO A 38 -17.56 3.12 -15.03
CA PRO A 38 -16.25 3.06 -15.70
C PRO A 38 -16.17 4.08 -16.85
N ILE A 39 -15.27 5.04 -16.70
CA ILE A 39 -15.14 6.19 -17.62
C ILE A 39 -14.86 5.69 -19.04
N GLY A 40 -15.63 6.21 -20.00
CA GLY A 40 -15.52 5.88 -21.43
C GLY A 40 -16.32 4.66 -21.88
N LEU A 41 -16.94 3.90 -20.95
CA LEU A 41 -17.70 2.70 -21.28
C LEU A 41 -19.21 2.85 -21.12
N PHE A 42 -19.68 3.95 -20.58
CA PHE A 42 -21.09 4.25 -20.37
C PHE A 42 -21.48 5.64 -20.85
N SER A 43 -22.78 5.86 -20.97
CA SER A 43 -23.40 7.18 -21.11
C SER A 43 -24.62 7.27 -20.20
N ARG A 44 -25.05 8.49 -19.90
CA ARG A 44 -26.28 8.76 -19.13
C ARG A 44 -26.96 9.96 -19.78
N GLU A 45 -28.25 9.85 -20.05
CA GLU A 45 -29.03 10.99 -20.54
C GLU A 45 -29.31 11.96 -19.38
N GLU A 46 -29.28 13.24 -19.70
CA GLU A 46 -29.60 14.29 -18.75
C GLU A 46 -31.02 14.08 -18.14
N GLY A 47 -31.10 14.19 -16.83
CA GLY A 47 -32.36 13.97 -16.10
C GLY A 47 -32.72 12.51 -15.85
N THR A 48 -31.90 11.53 -16.27
CA THR A 48 -32.11 10.11 -15.97
C THR A 48 -31.03 9.57 -15.02
N THR A 49 -31.39 8.51 -14.28
CA THR A 49 -30.43 7.78 -13.44
C THR A 49 -29.89 6.52 -14.13
N GLU A 50 -30.50 6.10 -15.22
CA GLU A 50 -30.21 4.86 -15.93
C GLU A 50 -28.91 4.96 -16.72
N VAL A 51 -28.01 3.98 -16.52
CA VAL A 51 -26.75 3.85 -17.25
C VAL A 51 -27.03 3.16 -18.59
N ARG A 52 -26.57 3.77 -19.68
CA ARG A 52 -26.64 3.21 -21.03
C ARG A 52 -25.26 2.75 -21.47
N ILE A 53 -25.21 1.56 -22.04
CA ILE A 53 -23.98 0.92 -22.49
C ILE A 53 -24.09 0.70 -23.99
N ASN A 54 -23.15 1.23 -24.75
CA ASN A 54 -23.06 0.98 -26.18
C ASN A 54 -22.82 -0.51 -26.43
N TYR A 55 -23.39 -1.03 -27.52
CA TYR A 55 -23.31 -2.45 -27.86
C TYR A 55 -21.85 -2.94 -27.90
N GLU A 56 -20.96 -2.17 -28.47
CA GLU A 56 -19.51 -2.47 -28.58
C GLU A 56 -18.81 -2.63 -27.23
N ASN A 57 -19.24 -1.89 -26.22
CA ASN A 57 -18.64 -1.88 -24.88
C ASN A 57 -19.28 -2.90 -23.93
N ARG A 58 -20.39 -3.53 -24.31
CA ARG A 58 -21.21 -4.34 -23.38
C ARG A 58 -20.45 -5.48 -22.71
N LEU A 59 -19.62 -6.21 -23.46
CA LEU A 59 -18.85 -7.32 -22.91
C LEU A 59 -17.80 -6.84 -21.88
N VAL A 60 -17.09 -5.78 -22.22
CA VAL A 60 -16.07 -5.19 -21.33
C VAL A 60 -16.74 -4.62 -20.09
N TYR A 61 -17.81 -3.84 -20.25
CA TYR A 61 -18.56 -3.26 -19.14
C TYR A 61 -19.07 -4.34 -18.18
N ASN A 62 -19.72 -5.39 -18.69
CA ASN A 62 -20.25 -6.46 -17.84
C ASN A 62 -19.14 -7.18 -17.07
N LYS A 63 -18.02 -7.48 -17.73
CA LYS A 63 -16.87 -8.08 -17.05
C LYS A 63 -16.35 -7.19 -15.91
N LEU A 64 -16.13 -5.92 -16.18
CA LEU A 64 -15.66 -4.97 -15.17
C LEU A 64 -16.67 -4.80 -14.02
N LYS A 65 -17.98 -4.82 -14.34
CA LYS A 65 -19.05 -4.79 -13.35
C LYS A 65 -19.02 -6.02 -12.43
N ASP A 66 -18.80 -7.20 -13.02
CA ASP A 66 -18.69 -8.45 -12.26
C ASP A 66 -17.43 -8.45 -11.36
N ASP A 67 -16.30 -7.97 -11.88
CA ASP A 67 -15.04 -7.82 -11.11
C ASP A 67 -15.25 -6.86 -9.93
N PHE A 68 -15.87 -5.70 -10.15
CA PHE A 68 -16.21 -4.72 -9.13
C PHE A 68 -17.14 -5.30 -8.07
N LEU A 69 -18.23 -5.97 -8.50
CA LEU A 69 -19.20 -6.59 -7.61
C LEU A 69 -18.56 -7.68 -6.74
N ASN A 70 -17.73 -8.53 -7.34
CA ASN A 70 -16.99 -9.58 -6.61
C ASN A 70 -16.03 -8.97 -5.58
N TYR A 71 -15.30 -7.92 -5.96
CA TYR A 71 -14.37 -7.23 -5.08
C TYR A 71 -15.07 -6.68 -3.83
N TYR A 72 -16.17 -5.96 -4.01
CA TYR A 72 -16.92 -5.39 -2.88
C TYR A 72 -17.67 -6.42 -2.03
N ARG A 73 -18.08 -7.56 -2.61
CA ARG A 73 -18.62 -8.69 -1.83
C ARG A 73 -17.53 -9.24 -0.88
N ILE A 74 -16.32 -9.42 -1.34
CA ILE A 74 -15.19 -9.83 -0.50
C ILE A 74 -14.94 -8.80 0.62
N LEU A 75 -14.90 -7.51 0.30
CA LEU A 75 -14.76 -6.45 1.31
C LEU A 75 -15.88 -6.52 2.37
N SER A 76 -17.12 -6.76 1.96
CA SER A 76 -18.26 -6.85 2.89
C SER A 76 -18.16 -8.02 3.90
N GLU A 77 -17.41 -9.07 3.56
CA GLU A 77 -17.12 -10.20 4.46
C GLU A 77 -16.01 -9.92 5.47
N LEU A 78 -15.16 -8.91 5.21
CA LEU A 78 -13.97 -8.59 6.01
C LEU A 78 -14.21 -7.41 7.00
N ARG A 79 -15.46 -7.13 7.34
CA ARG A 79 -15.86 -6.00 8.19
C ARG A 79 -15.24 -5.97 9.60
N GLU A 80 -14.74 -7.11 10.09
CA GLU A 80 -14.08 -7.20 11.39
C GLU A 80 -12.65 -6.58 11.39
N LEU A 81 -12.11 -6.31 10.22
CA LEU A 81 -10.76 -5.75 10.08
C LEU A 81 -10.81 -4.22 10.16
N SER A 82 -10.36 -3.68 11.27
CA SER A 82 -10.47 -2.25 11.59
C SER A 82 -9.80 -1.31 10.57
N ALA A 83 -8.87 -1.80 9.75
CA ALA A 83 -8.21 -1.02 8.72
C ALA A 83 -9.01 -0.93 7.41
N LEU A 84 -10.10 -1.70 7.23
CA LEU A 84 -10.94 -1.63 6.05
C LEU A 84 -12.17 -0.75 6.30
N MET A 85 -12.66 -0.07 5.26
CA MET A 85 -13.96 0.60 5.29
C MET A 85 -15.07 -0.44 5.35
N ASN A 86 -16.11 -0.18 6.15
CA ASN A 86 -17.23 -1.10 6.25
C ASN A 86 -18.20 -0.91 5.08
N VAL A 87 -18.54 -2.03 4.43
CA VAL A 87 -19.57 -2.09 3.41
C VAL A 87 -20.89 -2.51 4.07
N HIS A 88 -21.90 -1.63 4.00
CA HIS A 88 -23.21 -1.83 4.61
C HIS A 88 -24.19 -2.55 3.69
N ASN A 89 -24.14 -2.25 2.39
CA ASN A 89 -25.06 -2.82 1.41
C ASN A 89 -24.41 -2.83 0.02
N ILE A 90 -24.85 -3.78 -0.82
CA ILE A 90 -24.46 -3.86 -2.24
C ILE A 90 -25.72 -4.24 -3.01
N PHE A 91 -26.04 -3.49 -4.06
CA PHE A 91 -27.22 -3.77 -4.88
C PHE A 91 -27.05 -3.30 -6.32
N GLU A 92 -27.84 -3.87 -7.23
CA GLU A 92 -27.91 -3.46 -8.63
C GLU A 92 -29.18 -2.66 -8.85
N GLU A 93 -29.08 -1.51 -9.48
CA GLU A 93 -30.17 -0.64 -9.93
C GLU A 93 -29.66 0.22 -11.08
N ASN A 94 -30.53 0.77 -11.94
CA ASN A 94 -30.17 1.67 -13.05
C ASN A 94 -29.10 1.11 -14.01
N ASN A 95 -29.07 -0.20 -14.25
CA ASN A 95 -28.07 -0.91 -15.05
C ASN A 95 -26.61 -0.82 -14.53
N THR A 96 -26.43 -0.52 -13.24
CA THR A 96 -25.13 -0.46 -12.59
C THR A 96 -25.17 -1.07 -11.19
N VAL A 97 -24.03 -1.02 -10.47
CA VAL A 97 -23.88 -1.51 -9.10
C VAL A 97 -23.66 -0.33 -8.19
N TYR A 98 -24.30 -0.38 -7.04
CA TYR A 98 -24.14 0.55 -5.94
C TYR A 98 -23.60 -0.17 -4.71
N VAL A 99 -22.62 0.43 -4.06
CA VAL A 99 -22.07 -0.02 -2.78
C VAL A 99 -22.31 1.09 -1.77
N VAL A 100 -22.82 0.72 -0.61
CA VAL A 100 -23.03 1.64 0.52
C VAL A 100 -21.94 1.40 1.54
N GLU A 101 -21.10 2.39 1.75
CA GLU A 101 -20.00 2.38 2.71
C GLU A 101 -20.33 3.23 3.93
N GLU A 102 -19.70 2.92 5.06
CA GLU A 102 -19.75 3.77 6.24
C GLU A 102 -19.24 5.18 5.92
N ASN A 103 -19.77 6.17 6.61
CA ASN A 103 -19.24 7.53 6.63
C ASN A 103 -18.72 7.82 8.04
N GLU A 104 -17.43 7.94 8.18
CA GLU A 104 -16.75 8.28 9.43
C GLU A 104 -16.06 9.65 9.31
N ASP A 105 -15.90 10.32 10.45
CA ASP A 105 -15.05 11.51 10.53
C ASP A 105 -13.59 11.07 10.45
N LEU A 106 -12.99 11.28 9.28
CA LEU A 106 -11.66 10.80 8.95
C LEU A 106 -10.72 11.98 8.65
N ILE A 107 -9.52 11.92 9.19
CA ILE A 107 -8.43 12.86 8.89
C ILE A 107 -7.57 12.25 7.78
N PRO A 108 -7.32 12.94 6.64
CA PRO A 108 -6.38 12.47 5.64
C PRO A 108 -5.01 12.13 6.26
N PHE A 109 -4.42 11.00 5.87
CA PHE A 109 -3.17 10.55 6.48
C PHE A 109 -2.00 11.52 6.22
N GLU A 110 -1.99 12.16 5.05
CA GLU A 110 -0.99 13.20 4.72
C GLU A 110 -1.08 14.36 5.72
N GLU A 111 -2.28 14.83 6.03
CA GLU A 111 -2.52 15.89 7.01
C GLU A 111 -2.12 15.46 8.45
N TYR A 112 -2.40 14.21 8.81
CA TYR A 112 -1.99 13.66 10.10
C TYR A 112 -0.46 13.65 10.26
N VAL A 113 0.26 13.20 9.22
CA VAL A 113 1.74 13.22 9.20
C VAL A 113 2.28 14.65 9.26
N GLU A 114 1.69 15.57 8.49
CA GLU A 114 2.09 16.97 8.48
C GLU A 114 1.94 17.61 9.86
N ARG A 115 0.80 17.39 10.55
CA ARG A 115 0.54 17.84 11.91
C ARG A 115 1.48 17.21 12.96
N SER A 116 2.10 16.07 12.62
CA SER A 116 3.07 15.34 13.44
C SER A 116 4.53 15.74 13.17
N ASN A 117 4.79 17.03 12.90
CA ASN A 117 6.11 17.57 12.52
C ASN A 117 6.67 17.00 11.20
N GLY A 118 5.79 16.61 10.27
CA GLY A 118 6.15 16.12 8.95
C GLY A 118 6.62 14.66 8.90
N HIS A 119 6.66 13.95 10.01
CA HIS A 119 6.96 12.51 10.06
C HIS A 119 6.48 11.88 11.38
N LEU A 120 6.37 10.56 11.40
CA LEU A 120 6.04 9.80 12.58
C LEU A 120 7.30 9.12 13.16
N GLU A 121 7.35 8.99 14.49
CA GLU A 121 8.29 8.08 15.14
C GLU A 121 7.81 6.64 14.98
N TRP A 122 8.75 5.66 14.99
CA TRP A 122 8.41 4.26 14.80
C TRP A 122 7.39 3.73 15.82
N ASP A 123 7.50 4.14 17.06
CA ASP A 123 6.59 3.72 18.13
C ASP A 123 5.14 4.20 17.90
N ILE A 124 4.96 5.29 17.14
CA ILE A 124 3.65 5.78 16.69
C ILE A 124 3.21 5.09 15.41
N ALA A 125 4.10 4.95 14.43
CA ALA A 125 3.79 4.34 13.13
C ALA A 125 3.45 2.84 13.24
N ARG A 126 4.18 2.10 14.09
CA ARG A 126 4.02 0.66 14.24
C ARG A 126 2.57 0.24 14.58
N PRO A 127 1.94 0.71 15.66
CA PRO A 127 0.55 0.31 15.98
C PRO A 127 -0.47 0.75 14.90
N LEU A 128 -0.18 1.79 14.12
CA LEU A 128 -1.03 2.24 13.02
C LEU A 128 -0.93 1.29 11.82
N PHE A 129 0.28 0.87 11.45
CA PHE A 129 0.53 0.09 10.23
C PHE A 129 0.35 -1.42 10.38
N MET A 130 0.51 -2.00 11.58
CA MET A 130 0.37 -3.45 11.77
C MET A 130 -1.04 -3.97 11.42
N PRO A 131 -2.17 -3.29 11.75
CA PRO A 131 -3.49 -3.71 11.29
C PRO A 131 -3.67 -3.65 9.76
N VAL A 132 -2.95 -2.76 9.07
CA VAL A 132 -2.97 -2.67 7.60
C VAL A 132 -2.39 -3.93 6.97
N ILE A 133 -1.29 -4.47 7.50
CA ILE A 133 -0.73 -5.75 7.04
C ILE A 133 -1.77 -6.87 7.15
N SER A 134 -2.49 -6.94 8.28
CA SER A 134 -3.51 -7.97 8.47
C SER A 134 -4.70 -7.83 7.52
N ALA A 135 -5.06 -6.58 7.18
CA ALA A 135 -6.11 -6.31 6.21
C ALA A 135 -5.70 -6.71 4.78
N LEU A 136 -4.50 -6.34 4.35
CA LEU A 136 -3.96 -6.73 3.04
C LEU A 136 -3.83 -8.25 2.92
N GLU A 137 -3.26 -8.92 3.91
CA GLU A 137 -3.16 -10.38 3.95
C GLU A 137 -4.52 -11.07 3.82
N ALA A 138 -5.56 -10.54 4.49
CA ALA A 138 -6.90 -11.09 4.41
C ALA A 138 -7.55 -10.90 3.03
N LEU A 139 -7.28 -9.77 2.35
CA LEU A 139 -7.72 -9.53 0.97
C LEU A 139 -7.06 -10.54 0.02
N HIS A 140 -5.74 -10.70 0.10
CA HIS A 140 -4.99 -11.62 -0.77
C HIS A 140 -5.38 -13.08 -0.55
N LYS A 141 -5.67 -13.50 0.68
CA LYS A 141 -6.24 -14.85 0.98
C LYS A 141 -7.61 -15.09 0.34
N ARG A 142 -8.33 -14.04 -0.07
CA ARG A 142 -9.60 -14.09 -0.82
C ARG A 142 -9.41 -13.88 -2.33
N GLY A 143 -8.16 -13.79 -2.80
CA GLY A 143 -7.82 -13.65 -4.22
C GLY A 143 -7.95 -12.25 -4.78
N VAL A 144 -7.98 -11.22 -3.93
CA VAL A 144 -8.00 -9.80 -4.33
C VAL A 144 -6.93 -9.03 -3.59
N GLY A 145 -6.32 -8.03 -4.24
CA GLY A 145 -5.39 -7.11 -3.60
C GLY A 145 -5.91 -5.67 -3.62
N HIS A 146 -5.26 -4.79 -2.92
CA HIS A 146 -5.59 -3.36 -2.94
C HIS A 146 -4.83 -2.62 -4.06
N TYR A 147 -3.53 -2.91 -4.20
CA TYR A 147 -2.61 -2.41 -5.24
C TYR A 147 -2.52 -0.87 -5.37
N ALA A 148 -3.02 -0.15 -4.37
CA ALA A 148 -2.98 1.31 -4.32
C ALA A 148 -2.79 1.83 -2.89
N ILE A 149 -2.04 1.10 -2.06
CA ILE A 149 -1.65 1.58 -0.73
C ILE A 149 -0.72 2.77 -0.92
N ALA A 150 -1.25 3.94 -0.61
CA ALA A 150 -0.59 5.24 -0.74
C ALA A 150 -1.14 6.19 0.33
N PRO A 151 -0.40 7.25 0.73
CA PRO A 151 -0.88 8.20 1.73
C PRO A 151 -2.26 8.78 1.41
N LYS A 152 -2.55 9.04 0.12
CA LYS A 152 -3.84 9.56 -0.35
C LYS A 152 -5.03 8.63 -0.14
N ASN A 153 -4.78 7.32 -0.02
CA ASN A 153 -5.80 6.31 0.20
C ASN A 153 -5.85 5.85 1.66
N MET A 154 -5.24 6.61 2.56
CA MET A 154 -5.25 6.30 3.98
C MET A 154 -5.81 7.46 4.80
N TYR A 155 -6.50 7.13 5.86
CA TYR A 155 -7.10 8.09 6.77
C TYR A 155 -6.89 7.65 8.21
N ILE A 156 -6.96 8.60 9.15
CA ILE A 156 -6.94 8.34 10.59
C ILE A 156 -8.33 8.60 11.16
N THR A 157 -8.86 7.61 11.88
CA THR A 157 -10.12 7.71 12.62
C THR A 157 -9.94 8.56 13.88
N ALA A 158 -11.04 9.01 14.48
CA ALA A 158 -11.04 9.68 15.77
C ALA A 158 -10.43 8.82 16.90
N SER A 159 -10.46 7.48 16.76
CA SER A 159 -9.82 6.54 17.70
C SER A 159 -8.33 6.30 17.42
N GLY A 160 -7.71 7.02 16.47
CA GLY A 160 -6.31 6.90 16.14
C GLY A 160 -5.93 5.61 15.41
N LYS A 161 -6.81 5.09 14.56
CA LYS A 161 -6.55 3.91 13.71
C LYS A 161 -6.48 4.30 12.24
N ILE A 162 -5.71 3.56 11.45
CA ILE A 162 -5.73 3.72 9.99
C ILE A 162 -6.99 3.06 9.42
N LYS A 163 -7.63 3.77 8.50
CA LYS A 163 -8.61 3.26 7.53
C LYS A 163 -8.04 3.37 6.13
N ILE A 164 -8.14 2.29 5.35
CA ILE A 164 -7.77 2.25 3.94
C ILE A 164 -9.01 2.55 3.11
N SER A 165 -8.87 3.36 2.08
CA SER A 165 -9.88 3.70 1.10
C SER A 165 -9.34 3.54 -0.32
N GLY A 166 -10.13 3.97 -1.32
CA GLY A 166 -9.69 3.93 -2.71
C GLY A 166 -9.68 2.50 -3.27
N PHE A 167 -10.61 1.68 -2.82
CA PHE A 167 -10.82 0.34 -3.34
C PHE A 167 -11.29 0.39 -4.80
N ALA A 168 -10.69 -0.43 -5.64
CA ALA A 168 -11.07 -0.62 -7.02
C ALA A 168 -10.59 -1.99 -7.53
N SER A 169 -11.14 -2.47 -8.62
CA SER A 169 -10.68 -3.70 -9.25
C SER A 169 -9.24 -3.58 -9.78
N GLU A 170 -8.59 -4.71 -10.03
CA GLU A 170 -7.23 -4.75 -10.61
C GLU A 170 -7.12 -3.96 -11.91
N ASN A 171 -8.24 -3.79 -12.63
CA ASN A 171 -8.28 -3.09 -13.91
C ASN A 171 -7.87 -1.60 -13.81
N GLU A 172 -7.96 -0.97 -12.65
CA GLU A 172 -7.44 0.38 -12.41
C GLU A 172 -6.00 0.39 -11.88
N ARG A 173 -5.46 -0.74 -11.52
CA ARG A 173 -4.24 -0.85 -10.71
C ARG A 173 -3.00 -1.14 -11.54
N LYS A 174 -3.14 -1.37 -12.84
CA LYS A 174 -2.02 -1.53 -13.76
C LYS A 174 -2.30 -0.91 -15.13
N ARG A 175 -1.26 -0.71 -15.93
CA ARG A 175 -1.38 -0.28 -17.32
C ARG A 175 -1.84 -1.44 -18.20
N GLY A 176 -2.35 -1.11 -19.40
CA GLY A 176 -2.76 -2.12 -20.38
C GLY A 176 -4.18 -2.66 -20.20
N THR A 177 -4.93 -2.19 -19.21
CA THR A 177 -6.33 -2.55 -18.97
C THR A 177 -7.30 -1.62 -19.70
N PRO A 178 -8.60 -1.98 -19.81
CA PRO A 178 -9.62 -1.13 -20.43
C PRO A 178 -9.83 0.21 -19.71
N LEU A 179 -9.49 0.29 -18.40
CA LEU A 179 -9.63 1.50 -17.62
C LEU A 179 -8.34 2.33 -17.62
N LYS A 180 -8.48 3.62 -17.38
CA LYS A 180 -7.33 4.48 -17.14
C LYS A 180 -6.74 4.15 -15.77
N SER A 181 -5.51 3.63 -15.77
CA SER A 181 -4.84 3.25 -14.52
C SER A 181 -4.63 4.43 -13.57
N GLN A 182 -4.94 4.21 -12.31
CA GLN A 182 -4.66 5.13 -11.20
C GLN A 182 -3.43 4.63 -10.42
N LEU A 183 -2.25 5.15 -10.76
CA LEU A 183 -0.98 4.77 -10.16
C LEU A 183 -0.40 5.93 -9.34
N PHE A 184 -0.11 5.67 -8.08
CA PHE A 184 0.43 6.69 -7.16
C PHE A 184 1.96 6.70 -7.22
N SER A 185 2.53 7.83 -7.63
CA SER A 185 3.98 8.00 -7.76
C SER A 185 4.68 7.71 -6.43
N GLY A 186 5.72 6.88 -6.48
CA GLY A 186 6.47 6.42 -5.31
C GLY A 186 5.85 5.21 -4.61
N ALA A 187 4.52 5.04 -4.62
CA ALA A 187 3.82 3.90 -4.02
C ALA A 187 3.49 2.79 -5.02
N ALA A 188 3.25 3.14 -6.29
CA ALA A 188 3.00 2.12 -7.31
C ALA A 188 4.27 1.32 -7.61
N ALA A 189 4.15 0.00 -7.52
CA ALA A 189 5.24 -0.93 -7.76
C ALA A 189 5.64 -1.00 -9.24
N PRO A 190 6.88 -1.41 -9.57
CA PRO A 190 7.36 -1.49 -10.96
C PRO A 190 6.47 -2.30 -11.89
N GLU A 191 5.91 -3.42 -11.41
CA GLU A 191 5.05 -4.33 -12.18
C GLU A 191 3.70 -3.70 -12.57
N GLN A 192 3.23 -2.69 -11.86
CA GLN A 192 1.99 -1.98 -12.21
C GLN A 192 2.11 -1.14 -13.50
N TYR A 193 3.35 -0.86 -13.93
CA TYR A 193 3.64 -0.12 -15.15
C TYR A 193 3.84 -1.05 -16.37
N ASP A 194 3.71 -2.37 -16.17
CA ASP A 194 3.96 -3.39 -17.19
C ASP A 194 2.84 -4.45 -17.13
N ASP A 195 2.11 -4.64 -18.23
CA ASP A 195 0.97 -5.56 -18.33
C ASP A 195 1.37 -7.05 -18.34
N ASN A 196 2.67 -7.35 -18.55
CA ASN A 196 3.18 -8.72 -18.58
C ASN A 196 3.31 -9.35 -17.18
N PHE A 197 3.24 -8.55 -16.11
CA PHE A 197 3.37 -9.07 -14.74
C PHE A 197 2.02 -9.11 -14.01
N PRO A 198 1.74 -10.20 -13.28
CA PRO A 198 0.58 -10.24 -12.38
C PRO A 198 0.78 -9.29 -11.22
N LEU A 199 -0.32 -8.81 -10.64
CA LEU A 199 -0.33 -8.14 -9.34
C LEU A 199 -0.63 -9.18 -8.26
N ASP A 200 0.08 -9.13 -7.14
CA ASP A 200 -0.04 -10.06 -6.03
C ASP A 200 0.44 -9.43 -4.70
N ASP A 201 0.65 -10.25 -3.67
CA ASP A 201 1.12 -9.86 -2.34
C ASP A 201 2.33 -8.92 -2.42
N ILE A 202 3.30 -9.26 -3.27
CA ILE A 202 4.55 -8.51 -3.43
C ILE A 202 4.30 -7.09 -3.93
N THR A 203 3.25 -6.88 -4.71
CA THR A 203 2.84 -5.55 -5.19
C THR A 203 2.29 -4.68 -4.06
N ASP A 204 1.41 -5.22 -3.22
CA ASP A 204 0.87 -4.49 -2.07
C ASP A 204 1.93 -4.27 -0.97
N ILE A 205 2.87 -5.20 -0.80
CA ILE A 205 4.02 -5.03 0.09
C ILE A 205 4.86 -3.82 -0.32
N TYR A 206 5.10 -3.63 -1.63
CA TYR A 206 5.80 -2.43 -2.12
C TYR A 206 5.04 -1.15 -1.76
N GLY A 207 3.74 -1.08 -2.06
CA GLY A 207 2.91 0.09 -1.74
C GLY A 207 2.84 0.37 -0.23
N PHE A 208 2.71 -0.68 0.58
CA PHE A 208 2.76 -0.59 2.03
C PHE A 208 4.09 -0.02 2.52
N CYS A 209 5.21 -0.58 2.08
CA CYS A 209 6.53 -0.10 2.47
C CYS A 209 6.81 1.33 1.99
N ALA A 210 6.32 1.73 0.82
CA ALA A 210 6.43 3.09 0.33
C ALA A 210 5.63 4.09 1.18
N THR A 211 4.44 3.69 1.63
CA THR A 211 3.59 4.51 2.50
C THR A 211 4.16 4.58 3.93
N LEU A 212 4.69 3.48 4.43
CA LEU A 212 5.41 3.47 5.70
C LEU A 212 6.70 4.32 5.64
N PHE A 213 7.43 4.26 4.52
CA PHE A 213 8.57 5.14 4.27
C PHE A 213 8.15 6.61 4.33
N TYR A 214 7.04 6.98 3.66
CA TYR A 214 6.49 8.33 3.75
C TYR A 214 6.16 8.72 5.20
N ALA A 215 5.47 7.87 5.93
CA ALA A 215 5.12 8.14 7.32
C ALA A 215 6.35 8.44 8.19
N LEU A 216 7.45 7.73 7.97
CA LEU A 216 8.67 7.83 8.78
C LEU A 216 9.64 8.92 8.30
N THR A 217 9.51 9.40 7.06
CA THR A 217 10.47 10.36 6.46
C THR A 217 9.85 11.69 6.06
N GLY A 218 8.53 11.76 5.93
CA GLY A 218 7.79 12.92 5.45
C GLY A 218 7.74 13.07 3.92
N HIS A 219 8.34 12.17 3.18
CA HIS A 219 8.33 12.20 1.71
C HIS A 219 8.23 10.81 1.09
N MET A 220 7.65 10.71 -0.10
CA MET A 220 7.60 9.46 -0.84
C MET A 220 8.98 9.08 -1.36
N PRO A 221 9.28 7.78 -1.52
CA PRO A 221 10.44 7.37 -2.30
C PRO A 221 10.28 7.82 -3.76
N LYS A 222 11.40 7.88 -4.51
CA LYS A 222 11.35 8.09 -5.96
C LYS A 222 10.44 7.06 -6.61
N SER A 223 9.75 7.44 -7.70
CA SER A 223 8.88 6.53 -8.43
C SER A 223 9.61 5.27 -8.89
N ALA A 224 8.87 4.16 -9.03
CA ALA A 224 9.44 2.91 -9.55
C ALA A 224 10.11 3.09 -10.91
N VAL A 225 9.57 3.96 -11.77
CA VAL A 225 10.14 4.29 -13.08
C VAL A 225 11.52 4.96 -12.96
N GLU A 226 11.68 5.89 -12.00
CA GLU A 226 12.98 6.51 -11.72
C GLU A 226 13.95 5.51 -11.09
N ARG A 227 13.45 4.66 -10.17
CA ARG A 227 14.25 3.66 -9.47
C ARG A 227 14.69 2.49 -10.34
N ARG A 228 14.06 2.23 -11.48
CA ARG A 228 14.60 1.33 -12.51
C ARG A 228 15.94 1.83 -13.09
N LYS A 229 16.17 3.16 -13.07
CA LYS A 229 17.45 3.76 -13.54
C LYS A 229 18.48 3.86 -12.42
N ASP A 230 18.02 4.09 -11.19
CA ASP A 230 18.83 4.19 -9.98
C ASP A 230 18.07 3.55 -8.83
N SER A 231 18.32 2.27 -8.56
CA SER A 231 17.57 1.45 -7.59
C SER A 231 17.77 1.86 -6.13
N ARG A 232 18.67 2.81 -5.85
CA ARG A 232 18.99 3.23 -4.48
C ARG A 232 17.76 3.82 -3.78
N LEU A 233 17.51 3.36 -2.56
CA LEU A 233 16.56 3.99 -1.65
C LEU A 233 17.29 5.08 -0.88
N LEU A 234 16.95 6.35 -1.16
CA LEU A 234 17.61 7.50 -0.53
C LEU A 234 16.92 7.84 0.79
N MET A 235 17.70 7.88 1.86
CA MET A 235 17.25 8.26 3.20
C MET A 235 18.32 9.14 3.85
N SER A 236 17.91 10.18 4.58
CA SER A 236 18.89 11.06 5.26
C SER A 236 19.61 10.33 6.41
N THR A 237 20.83 10.71 6.68
CA THR A 237 21.62 10.17 7.82
C THR A 237 20.87 10.35 9.14
N THR A 238 20.20 11.47 9.30
CA THR A 238 19.41 11.79 10.50
C THR A 238 18.26 10.80 10.66
N THR A 239 17.52 10.53 9.58
CA THR A 239 16.42 9.56 9.57
C THR A 239 16.91 8.14 9.88
N VAL A 240 18.00 7.69 9.23
CA VAL A 240 18.57 6.35 9.48
C VAL A 240 19.00 6.18 10.94
N LYS A 241 19.59 7.21 11.54
CA LYS A 241 19.99 7.17 12.97
C LYS A 241 18.81 7.16 13.94
N ARG A 242 17.69 7.74 13.55
CA ARG A 242 16.46 7.82 14.34
C ARG A 242 15.66 6.51 14.32
N LEU A 243 15.67 5.81 13.20
CA LEU A 243 14.89 4.60 13.03
C LEU A 243 15.61 3.35 13.56
N PRO A 244 14.87 2.36 14.09
CA PRO A 244 15.46 1.07 14.44
C PRO A 244 16.05 0.38 13.19
N PRO A 245 17.23 -0.25 13.29
CA PRO A 245 17.88 -0.88 12.13
C PRO A 245 17.03 -1.88 11.37
N HIS A 246 16.21 -2.67 12.08
CA HIS A 246 15.31 -3.65 11.44
C HIS A 246 14.22 -2.98 10.58
N VAL A 247 13.74 -1.80 10.96
CA VAL A 247 12.77 -1.03 10.16
C VAL A 247 13.41 -0.52 8.88
N VAL A 248 14.63 0.01 8.97
CA VAL A 248 15.41 0.45 7.80
C VAL A 248 15.62 -0.73 6.83
N SER A 249 16.00 -1.89 7.36
CA SER A 249 16.17 -3.11 6.54
C SER A 249 14.87 -3.58 5.91
N ALA A 250 13.76 -3.62 6.67
CA ALA A 250 12.44 -4.00 6.15
C ALA A 250 11.98 -3.08 5.02
N LEU A 251 12.15 -1.75 5.17
CA LEU A 251 11.86 -0.79 4.12
C LEU A 251 12.72 -1.01 2.88
N ALA A 252 14.02 -1.27 3.05
CA ALA A 252 14.92 -1.53 1.94
C ALA A 252 14.56 -2.82 1.19
N ASN A 253 14.19 -3.88 1.91
CA ASN A 253 13.79 -5.16 1.34
C ASN A 253 12.39 -5.08 0.67
N GLY A 254 11.42 -4.44 1.31
CA GLY A 254 10.07 -4.29 0.74
C GLY A 254 9.99 -3.32 -0.44
N LEU A 255 10.96 -2.41 -0.58
CA LEU A 255 11.05 -1.46 -1.68
C LEU A 255 12.06 -1.89 -2.77
N GLN A 256 12.48 -3.15 -2.83
CA GLN A 256 13.30 -3.63 -3.95
C GLN A 256 12.56 -3.44 -5.28
N VAL A 257 13.28 -2.95 -6.29
CA VAL A 257 12.72 -2.72 -7.63
C VAL A 257 12.46 -4.06 -8.32
N GLU A 258 13.42 -4.97 -8.21
CA GLU A 258 13.30 -6.33 -8.73
C GLU A 258 12.45 -7.17 -7.78
N ARG A 259 11.38 -7.79 -8.30
CA ARG A 259 10.41 -8.59 -7.52
C ARG A 259 11.09 -9.73 -6.75
N GLU A 260 12.04 -10.39 -7.39
CA GLU A 260 12.77 -11.56 -6.87
C GLU A 260 13.60 -11.23 -5.61
N ASN A 261 13.91 -9.96 -5.41
CA ASN A 261 14.68 -9.47 -4.26
C ASN A 261 13.81 -8.83 -3.19
N ARG A 262 12.49 -8.76 -3.41
CA ARG A 262 11.53 -8.14 -2.49
C ARG A 262 11.02 -9.15 -1.46
N ILE A 263 10.57 -8.65 -0.32
CA ILE A 263 9.80 -9.43 0.67
C ILE A 263 8.65 -10.15 -0.06
N THR A 264 8.50 -11.45 0.17
CA THR A 264 7.63 -12.31 -0.65
C THR A 264 6.21 -12.43 -0.13
N ASP A 265 6.01 -12.25 1.18
CA ASP A 265 4.70 -12.40 1.81
C ASP A 265 4.54 -11.52 3.06
N PHE A 266 3.30 -11.43 3.57
CA PHE A 266 2.97 -10.57 4.70
C PHE A 266 3.51 -11.10 6.04
N ASP A 267 3.75 -12.39 6.18
CA ASP A 267 4.35 -12.97 7.39
C ASP A 267 5.83 -12.59 7.48
N GLU A 268 6.56 -12.65 6.38
CA GLU A 268 7.92 -12.16 6.30
C GLU A 268 7.99 -10.65 6.58
N LEU A 269 7.10 -9.83 5.98
CA LEU A 269 7.02 -8.40 6.26
C LEU A 269 6.79 -8.12 7.74
N ARG A 270 5.81 -8.79 8.35
CA ARG A 270 5.49 -8.66 9.78
C ARG A 270 6.67 -9.05 10.65
N SER A 271 7.35 -10.13 10.29
CA SER A 271 8.54 -10.63 10.97
C SER A 271 9.69 -9.61 10.92
N GLN A 272 9.99 -9.05 9.75
CA GLN A 272 11.04 -8.05 9.57
C GLN A 272 10.75 -6.73 10.32
N LEU A 273 9.48 -6.35 10.47
CA LEU A 273 9.06 -5.18 11.24
C LEU A 273 8.96 -5.44 12.75
N SER A 274 9.21 -6.65 13.23
CA SER A 274 9.13 -7.01 14.65
C SER A 274 10.49 -6.96 15.35
N VAL A 275 10.50 -6.58 16.64
CA VAL A 275 11.72 -6.50 17.46
C VAL A 275 12.37 -7.87 17.68
N ALA A 276 11.59 -8.95 17.66
CA ALA A 276 12.08 -10.32 17.86
C ALA A 276 13.07 -10.78 16.77
N HIS A 277 12.88 -10.30 15.54
CA HIS A 277 13.80 -10.60 14.44
C HIS A 277 15.16 -9.92 14.59
N THR A 278 15.19 -8.72 15.19
CA THR A 278 16.41 -7.95 15.37
C THR A 278 17.37 -8.65 16.35
N ALA A 279 16.87 -9.20 17.43
CA ALA A 279 17.68 -9.91 18.41
C ALA A 279 18.35 -11.16 17.77
N LYS A 280 17.62 -11.91 16.97
CA LYS A 280 18.13 -13.09 16.27
C LYS A 280 19.12 -12.71 15.15
N ALA A 281 18.79 -11.70 14.32
CA ALA A 281 19.68 -11.24 13.25
C ALA A 281 20.98 -10.64 13.80
N ILE A 282 20.94 -9.87 14.90
CA ILE A 282 22.12 -9.35 15.59
C ILE A 282 22.94 -10.51 16.19
N GLN A 283 22.30 -11.51 16.77
CA GLN A 283 22.97 -12.69 17.31
C GLN A 283 23.66 -13.50 16.22
N ASP A 284 22.99 -13.68 15.05
CA ASP A 284 23.52 -14.40 13.89
C ASP A 284 24.70 -13.63 13.26
N GLU A 285 24.62 -12.29 13.20
CA GLU A 285 25.68 -11.43 12.66
C GLU A 285 26.88 -11.35 13.62
N ILE A 286 26.65 -11.27 14.92
CA ILE A 286 27.71 -11.39 15.94
C ILE A 286 28.40 -12.76 15.84
N SER A 287 27.63 -13.82 15.66
CA SER A 287 28.15 -15.19 15.52
C SER A 287 28.96 -15.35 14.23
N ARG A 288 28.52 -14.78 13.10
CA ARG A 288 29.27 -14.76 11.84
C ARG A 288 30.54 -13.94 11.93
N THR A 289 30.50 -12.78 12.54
CA THR A 289 31.66 -11.89 12.72
C THR A 289 32.68 -12.52 13.67
N ALA A 290 32.23 -13.19 14.72
CA ALA A 290 33.10 -13.94 15.64
C ALA A 290 33.77 -15.13 14.91
N SER A 291 33.05 -15.88 14.06
CA SER A 291 33.60 -16.97 13.28
C SER A 291 34.63 -16.48 12.21
N MET A 292 34.36 -15.35 11.56
CA MET A 292 35.31 -14.74 10.63
C MET A 292 36.58 -14.25 11.32
N ASN A 293 36.46 -13.71 12.52
CA ASN A 293 37.62 -13.24 13.30
C ASN A 293 38.47 -14.41 13.83
N LEU A 294 37.86 -15.55 14.17
CA LEU A 294 38.57 -16.76 14.55
C LEU A 294 39.37 -17.34 13.37
N THR A 295 38.77 -17.41 12.18
CA THR A 295 39.46 -17.88 10.95
C THR A 295 40.55 -16.91 10.47
N LYS A 296 40.41 -15.59 10.70
CA LYS A 296 41.49 -14.61 10.44
C LYS A 296 42.63 -14.74 11.44
N SER A 297 42.34 -14.97 12.73
CA SER A 297 43.35 -15.14 13.79
C SER A 297 44.22 -16.39 13.57
N GLU A 298 43.66 -17.46 13.02
CA GLU A 298 44.44 -18.67 12.66
C GLU A 298 45.32 -18.47 11.43
N ARG A 299 44.91 -17.63 10.46
CA ARG A 299 45.74 -17.30 9.27
C ARG A 299 46.85 -16.29 9.57
N THR A 300 46.68 -15.37 10.53
CA THR A 300 47.70 -14.36 10.87
C THR A 300 48.79 -14.87 11.79
N ARG A 301 48.67 -16.06 12.38
CA ARG A 301 49.76 -16.72 13.12
C ARG A 301 50.88 -17.26 12.23
N LYS A 302 50.72 -17.21 10.88
CA LYS A 302 51.71 -17.73 9.94
C LYS A 302 52.52 -16.70 9.14
N THR A 303 52.28 -15.39 9.32
CA THR A 303 53.12 -14.34 8.69
C THR A 303 53.27 -13.14 9.62
N SER A 304 54.49 -12.99 10.14
CA SER A 304 54.88 -11.82 10.93
C SER A 304 55.21 -10.61 10.02
N ASN A 305 54.96 -9.43 10.59
CA ASN A 305 55.48 -8.11 10.25
C ASN A 305 54.65 -7.21 9.32
N GLY A 306 54.20 -6.10 9.91
CA GLY A 306 54.13 -4.80 9.27
C GLY A 306 52.78 -4.10 9.20
N MET A 307 52.64 -3.11 10.11
CA MET A 307 51.87 -1.85 10.00
C MET A 307 50.35 -1.82 9.91
N SER A 308 49.81 -0.99 10.77
CA SER A 308 48.42 -0.61 10.96
C SER A 308 47.79 0.12 9.79
N HIS A 309 46.57 -0.24 9.41
CA HIS A 309 45.59 0.67 8.83
C HIS A 309 44.19 0.29 9.29
N ALA A 310 43.44 1.32 9.68
CA ALA A 310 42.06 1.24 10.15
C ALA A 310 41.17 0.52 9.14
N SER A 311 40.55 -0.58 9.56
CA SER A 311 39.62 -1.34 8.73
C SER A 311 38.27 -0.63 8.69
N ILE A 312 37.95 -0.03 7.55
CA ILE A 312 36.58 0.35 7.20
C ILE A 312 35.82 -0.95 6.99
N ILE A 313 34.83 -1.21 7.84
CA ILE A 313 33.91 -2.34 7.69
C ILE A 313 32.93 -1.97 6.57
N ILE A 314 33.15 -2.51 5.39
CA ILE A 314 32.14 -2.50 4.31
C ILE A 314 31.22 -3.70 4.58
N ILE A 315 30.02 -3.42 5.06
CA ILE A 315 28.94 -4.40 5.10
C ILE A 315 28.41 -4.48 3.67
N ALA A 316 28.86 -5.48 2.92
CA ALA A 316 28.27 -5.85 1.65
C ALA A 316 27.12 -6.84 1.90
N ALA A 317 26.02 -6.38 2.44
CA ALA A 317 24.70 -6.90 2.10
C ALA A 317 24.23 -6.05 0.91
N ALA A 318 23.59 -6.66 -0.09
CA ALA A 318 23.13 -6.01 -1.33
C ALA A 318 22.02 -4.97 -1.09
N ILE A 319 22.19 -4.08 -0.12
CA ILE A 319 21.30 -2.97 0.23
C ILE A 319 22.14 -1.71 0.11
N THR A 320 22.06 -1.03 -1.02
CA THR A 320 22.69 0.28 -1.18
C THR A 320 21.75 1.35 -0.63
N VAL A 321 21.73 1.55 0.68
CA VAL A 321 21.14 2.76 1.30
C VAL A 321 22.22 3.84 1.25
N LEU A 322 22.07 4.81 0.36
CA LEU A 322 22.96 5.96 0.33
C LEU A 322 22.46 6.99 1.34
N VAL A 323 23.23 7.19 2.38
CA VAL A 323 22.99 8.22 3.38
C VAL A 323 23.64 9.52 2.87
N LEU A 324 22.83 10.50 2.47
CA LEU A 324 23.31 11.83 2.11
C LEU A 324 23.41 12.66 3.39
N GLY A 325 24.63 13.03 3.75
CA GLY A 325 24.88 14.07 4.74
C GLY A 325 24.67 15.44 4.08
N ILE A 326 23.77 16.23 4.61
CA ILE A 326 23.71 17.70 4.47
C ILE A 326 23.92 18.28 5.85
#